data_49eea92ecf076b47df15ebad8cd4365b
#
_entry.id   49eea92ecf076b47df15ebad8cd4365b
#
_cell.length_a   1.000
_cell.length_b   1.000
_cell.length_c   1.000
_cell.angle_alpha   90.00
_cell.angle_beta   90.00
_cell.angle_gamma   90.00
#
_symmetry.space_group_name_H-M   'P 1'
#
loop_
_entity.id
_entity.type
_entity.pdbx_description
1 polymer ?
#
loop_
_entity_poly.entity_id
_entity_poly.type
_entity_poly.pdbx_seq_one_letter_code
_entity_poly.pdbx_strand_id
1 'polypeptide(L)'
;MRTRIIHLINPKTDSLTTRPIYLNRALYSPLAGLLAVAACIPKDQYEVVLTDENIETIDFDLEADLVGISAMTSYVNRGYEIADHF
;
A
#
# COMPACT_ATOMS: atom_id res chain seq x y z
N MET A 1 0.10 -26.90 -5.78
CA MET A 1 0.57 -26.04 -4.66
C MET A 1 -0.10 -24.68 -4.73
N ARG A 2 -0.62 -24.19 -3.59
CA ARG A 2 -1.31 -22.91 -3.57
C ARG A 2 -0.32 -21.77 -3.82
N THR A 3 -0.70 -20.84 -4.69
CA THR A 3 0.07 -19.62 -4.88
C THR A 3 -0.04 -18.74 -3.63
N ARG A 4 1.08 -18.26 -3.13
CA ARG A 4 1.09 -17.35 -1.99
C ARG A 4 0.77 -15.93 -2.44
N ILE A 5 0.03 -15.23 -1.62
CA ILE A 5 -0.41 -13.86 -1.91
C ILE A 5 0.38 -12.88 -1.06
N ILE A 6 0.96 -11.90 -1.71
CA ILE A 6 1.62 -10.77 -1.05
C ILE A 6 0.80 -9.52 -1.33
N HIS A 7 0.30 -8.89 -0.27
CA HIS A 7 -0.50 -7.68 -0.37
C HIS A 7 0.35 -6.48 0.01
N LEU A 8 0.64 -5.63 -0.96
CA LEU A 8 1.43 -4.42 -0.76
C LEU A 8 0.50 -3.22 -0.69
N ILE A 9 0.59 -2.44 0.38
CA ILE A 9 -0.33 -1.35 0.66
C ILE A 9 0.43 -0.03 0.78
N ASN A 10 -0.04 0.97 0.04
CA ASN A 10 0.40 2.35 0.19
C ASN A 10 -0.69 3.12 0.95
N PRO A 11 -0.47 3.45 2.24
CA PRO A 11 -1.50 4.12 3.04
C PRO A 11 -1.81 5.52 2.54
N LYS A 12 -3.03 6.00 2.80
CA LYS A 12 -3.37 7.39 2.53
C LYS A 12 -2.58 8.30 3.47
N THR A 13 -2.34 9.52 3.01
CA THR A 13 -1.58 10.50 3.77
C THR A 13 -2.53 11.52 4.37
N ASP A 14 -2.59 11.59 5.69
CA ASP A 14 -3.47 12.52 6.41
C ASP A 14 -3.15 13.96 6.11
N SER A 15 -1.89 14.26 5.93
CA SER A 15 -1.45 15.61 5.60
C SER A 15 -2.07 16.17 4.32
N LEU A 16 -2.61 15.30 3.47
CA LEU A 16 -3.22 15.68 2.21
C LEU A 16 -4.70 15.98 2.33
N THR A 17 -5.33 15.61 3.45
CA THR A 17 -6.79 15.76 3.61
C THR A 17 -7.23 17.21 3.65
N THR A 18 -6.34 18.12 4.03
CA THR A 18 -6.62 19.54 4.11
C THR A 18 -6.18 20.32 2.89
N ARG A 19 -5.65 19.64 1.88
CA ARG A 19 -5.13 20.25 0.67
C ARG A 19 -6.05 20.00 -0.52
N PRO A 20 -6.06 20.90 -1.52
CA PRO A 20 -6.77 20.63 -2.75
C PRO A 20 -6.28 19.35 -3.43
N ILE A 21 -7.19 18.64 -4.07
CA ILE A 21 -6.87 17.36 -4.72
C ILE A 21 -5.71 17.48 -5.71
N TYR A 22 -5.69 18.54 -6.51
CA TYR A 22 -4.61 18.70 -7.47
C TYR A 22 -3.24 18.85 -6.80
N LEU A 23 -3.22 19.48 -5.63
CA LEU A 23 -1.98 19.65 -4.86
C LEU A 23 -1.55 18.32 -4.26
N ASN A 24 -2.51 17.53 -3.79
CA ASN A 24 -2.24 16.19 -3.29
C ASN A 24 -1.58 15.33 -4.36
N ARG A 25 -2.10 15.38 -5.58
CA ARG A 25 -1.53 14.64 -6.71
C ARG A 25 -0.14 15.12 -7.08
N ALA A 26 0.10 16.42 -7.00
CA ALA A 26 1.40 17.00 -7.33
C ALA A 26 2.47 16.64 -6.30
N LEU A 27 2.08 16.55 -5.03
CA LEU A 27 3.00 16.24 -3.94
C LEU A 27 3.03 14.76 -3.60
N TYR A 28 2.06 14.00 -4.11
CA TYR A 28 1.97 12.58 -3.88
C TYR A 28 3.15 11.86 -4.54
N SER A 29 3.99 11.27 -3.70
CA SER A 29 5.06 10.42 -4.19
C SER A 29 4.44 9.08 -4.49
N PRO A 30 4.21 8.76 -5.75
CA PRO A 30 3.43 7.57 -6.08
C PRO A 30 4.18 6.32 -5.70
N LEU A 31 3.54 5.25 -5.94
CA LEU A 31 3.90 3.88 -5.70
C LEU A 31 5.29 3.44 -6.18
N ALA A 32 6.17 4.36 -6.60
CA ALA A 32 7.45 3.99 -7.21
C ALA A 32 8.24 3.01 -6.34
N GLY A 33 8.35 3.28 -5.03
CA GLY A 33 9.03 2.38 -4.12
C GLY A 33 8.35 1.03 -4.01
N LEU A 34 7.03 1.04 -3.90
CA LEU A 34 6.23 -0.17 -3.79
C LEU A 34 6.25 -0.97 -5.09
N LEU A 35 6.21 -0.28 -6.23
CA LEU A 35 6.33 -0.93 -7.54
C LEU A 35 7.69 -1.58 -7.71
N ALA A 36 8.75 -0.95 -7.22
CA ALA A 36 10.09 -1.52 -7.26
C ALA A 36 10.16 -2.80 -6.43
N VAL A 37 9.56 -2.80 -5.24
CA VAL A 37 9.46 -4.00 -4.40
C VAL A 37 8.68 -5.08 -5.12
N ALA A 38 7.53 -4.73 -5.71
CA ALA A 38 6.70 -5.69 -6.45
C ALA A 38 7.47 -6.30 -7.61
N ALA A 39 8.30 -5.52 -8.29
CA ALA A 39 9.09 -6.00 -9.42
C ALA A 39 10.14 -7.04 -9.00
N CYS A 40 10.57 -7.01 -7.74
CA CYS A 40 11.56 -7.96 -7.21
C CYS A 40 10.95 -9.29 -6.80
N ILE A 41 9.61 -9.38 -6.74
CA ILE A 41 8.92 -10.59 -6.28
C ILE A 41 8.74 -11.56 -7.45
N PRO A 42 9.16 -12.85 -7.30
CA PRO A 42 8.97 -13.84 -8.34
C PRO A 42 7.48 -14.09 -8.61
N LYS A 43 7.03 -13.81 -9.82
CA LYS A 43 5.61 -13.92 -10.19
C LYS A 43 5.15 -15.35 -10.41
N ASP A 44 6.08 -16.27 -10.59
CA ASP A 44 5.78 -17.70 -10.73
C ASP A 44 5.45 -18.37 -9.39
N GLN A 45 5.84 -17.74 -8.27
CA GLN A 45 5.63 -18.29 -6.93
C GLN A 45 4.62 -17.47 -6.11
N TYR A 46 4.43 -16.20 -6.45
CA TYR A 46 3.62 -15.28 -5.66
C TYR A 46 2.67 -14.49 -6.53
N GLU A 47 1.48 -14.27 -6.02
CA GLU A 47 0.55 -13.29 -6.56
C GLU A 47 0.69 -12.01 -5.75
N VAL A 48 0.91 -10.89 -6.43
CA VAL A 48 1.06 -9.58 -5.79
C VAL A 48 -0.20 -8.79 -6.00
N VAL A 49 -0.82 -8.35 -4.89
CA VAL A 49 -1.94 -7.42 -4.89
C VAL A 49 -1.42 -6.09 -4.38
N LEU A 50 -1.60 -5.05 -5.17
CA LEU A 50 -1.13 -3.71 -4.85
C LEU A 50 -2.34 -2.81 -4.60
N THR A 51 -2.40 -2.19 -3.42
CA THR A 51 -3.47 -1.28 -3.05
C THR A 51 -2.90 0.10 -2.71
N ASP A 52 -3.40 1.12 -3.38
CA ASP A 52 -3.10 2.51 -3.04
C ASP A 52 -4.33 3.11 -2.38
N GLU A 53 -4.27 3.30 -1.07
CA GLU A 53 -5.39 3.80 -0.28
C GLU A 53 -5.77 5.24 -0.65
N ASN A 54 -4.91 5.96 -1.34
CA ASN A 54 -5.24 7.32 -1.79
C ASN A 54 -6.29 7.32 -2.91
N ILE A 55 -6.45 6.22 -3.61
CA ILE A 55 -7.36 6.12 -4.75
C ILE A 55 -8.37 4.98 -4.65
N GLU A 56 -8.21 4.08 -3.69
CA GLU A 56 -9.12 2.94 -3.53
C GLU A 56 -9.18 2.50 -2.07
N THR A 57 -10.16 1.65 -1.77
CA THR A 57 -10.34 1.11 -0.42
C THR A 57 -9.48 -0.14 -0.25
N ILE A 58 -8.93 -0.31 0.95
CA ILE A 58 -8.17 -1.52 1.27
C ILE A 58 -9.13 -2.68 1.54
N ASP A 59 -8.87 -3.81 0.92
CA ASP A 59 -9.59 -5.05 1.21
C ASP A 59 -8.92 -5.74 2.41
N PHE A 60 -9.43 -5.49 3.61
CA PHE A 60 -8.91 -6.11 4.82
C PHE A 60 -9.26 -7.59 4.95
N ASP A 61 -10.21 -8.06 4.15
CA ASP A 61 -10.63 -9.47 4.18
C ASP A 61 -9.79 -10.36 3.27
N LEU A 62 -8.93 -9.76 2.46
CA LEU A 62 -8.02 -10.52 1.61
C LEU A 62 -7.05 -11.33 2.48
N GLU A 63 -7.09 -12.64 2.30
CA GLU A 63 -6.18 -13.54 3.01
C GLU A 63 -4.83 -13.55 2.31
N ALA A 64 -3.91 -12.73 2.78
CA ALA A 64 -2.56 -12.67 2.25
C ALA A 64 -1.58 -13.42 3.16
N ASP A 65 -0.57 -14.01 2.57
CA ASP A 65 0.48 -14.69 3.32
C ASP A 65 1.47 -13.68 3.91
N LEU A 66 1.59 -12.52 3.25
CA LEU A 66 2.44 -11.43 3.71
C LEU A 66 1.77 -10.11 3.34
N VAL A 67 1.78 -9.17 4.27
CA VAL A 67 1.30 -7.81 4.04
C VAL A 67 2.47 -6.86 4.19
N GLY A 68 2.78 -6.12 3.12
CA GLY A 68 3.80 -5.09 3.14
C GLY A 68 3.15 -3.70 3.12
N ILE A 69 3.58 -2.84 4.02
CA ILE A 69 3.03 -1.49 4.14
C ILE A 69 4.16 -0.50 3.97
N SER A 70 4.00 0.40 2.99
CA SER A 70 4.95 1.49 2.75
C SER A 70 4.48 2.72 3.52
N ALA A 71 5.31 3.25 4.41
CA ALA A 71 4.93 4.42 5.19
C ALA A 71 6.12 5.34 5.37
N MET A 72 5.85 6.65 5.24
CA MET A 72 6.81 7.68 5.61
C MET A 72 6.43 8.23 6.99
N THR A 73 7.35 8.94 7.63
CA THR A 73 7.14 9.51 8.96
C THR A 73 5.85 10.32 9.06
N SER A 74 5.51 11.04 7.99
CA SER A 74 4.34 11.92 7.98
C SER A 74 3.01 11.17 8.04
N TYR A 75 2.97 9.88 7.71
CA TYR A 75 1.74 9.10 7.75
C TYR A 75 1.94 7.67 8.30
N VAL A 76 2.98 7.50 9.11
CA VAL A 76 3.29 6.19 9.70
C VAL A 76 2.16 5.70 10.62
N ASN A 77 1.42 6.63 11.23
CA ASN A 77 0.30 6.26 12.11
C ASN A 77 -0.78 5.49 11.34
N ARG A 78 -1.09 5.91 10.11
CA ARG A 78 -2.03 5.17 9.27
C ARG A 78 -1.50 3.78 8.95
N GLY A 79 -0.19 3.66 8.73
CA GLY A 79 0.45 2.37 8.54
C GLY A 79 0.24 1.42 9.71
N TYR A 80 0.37 1.92 10.93
CA TYR A 80 0.12 1.13 12.12
C TYR A 80 -1.35 0.73 12.24
N GLU A 81 -2.28 1.64 11.93
CA GLU A 81 -3.71 1.32 11.94
C GLU A 81 -4.02 0.17 10.98
N ILE A 82 -3.46 0.24 9.77
CA ILE A 82 -3.64 -0.81 8.77
C ILE A 82 -3.06 -2.13 9.26
N ALA A 83 -1.84 -2.09 9.81
CA ALA A 83 -1.18 -3.30 10.33
C ALA A 83 -2.00 -3.98 11.42
N ASP A 84 -2.68 -3.20 12.25
CA ASP A 84 -3.50 -3.74 13.33
C ASP A 84 -4.73 -4.51 12.81
N HIS A 85 -5.16 -4.26 11.57
CA HIS A 85 -6.25 -5.02 10.95
C HIS A 85 -5.81 -6.38 10.42
N PHE A 86 -4.52 -6.58 10.26
CA PHE A 86 -3.97 -7.84 9.79
C PHE A 86 -3.21 -8.53 10.91
#